data_4825a24feb1b5ac8f52c876edc6f316e
#
_entry.id   4825a24feb1b5ac8f52c876edc6f316e
#
_cell.length_a   1.000
_cell.length_b   1.000
_cell.length_c   1.000
_cell.angle_alpha   90.00
_cell.angle_beta   90.00
_cell.angle_gamma   90.00
#
_symmetry.space_group_name_H-M   'P 1'
#
loop_
_entity.id
_entity.type
_entity.pdbx_description
1 polymer ?
#
loop_
_entity_poly.entity_id
_entity_poly.type
_entity_poly.pdbx_seq_one_letter_code
_entity_poly.pdbx_strand_id
1 'polypeptide(L)'
;MKGLLALLISSMVLPAHAGIVIYGTRIIYPAEHKEVMVQLMNQGNRSSLLPAWIDDGDTSLPPEKIQVPFMLTPPVAKIGANSGQQVKIKIMPNKLPTNKESIFYLNVLDIPPNSPEQEGKNALKFAMQNRIKLFYRPAGIAAVNKATFKKLLVNRS
;
A
#
# COMPACT_ATOMS: atom_id res chain seq x y z
N MET A 1 5.47 33.52 42.11
CA MET A 1 4.55 32.41 42.37
C MET A 1 3.52 32.17 41.26
N LYS A 2 3.28 33.09 40.41
CA LYS A 2 2.30 32.92 39.32
C LYS A 2 2.87 32.26 38.06
N GLY A 3 4.17 31.99 37.99
CA GLY A 3 4.80 31.32 36.84
C GLY A 3 4.90 29.81 36.93
N LEU A 4 4.60 29.23 38.08
CA LEU A 4 4.70 27.78 38.31
C LEU A 4 3.50 27.00 37.81
N LEU A 5 2.35 27.65 37.58
CA LEU A 5 1.14 27.03 37.07
C LEU A 5 1.14 26.87 35.53
N ALA A 6 2.01 27.57 34.82
CA ALA A 6 2.13 27.50 33.37
C ALA A 6 2.97 26.32 32.89
N LEU A 7 3.72 25.67 33.78
CA LEU A 7 4.61 24.55 33.46
C LEU A 7 3.94 23.17 33.56
N LEU A 8 2.69 23.12 33.96
CA LEU A 8 1.95 21.84 34.16
C LEU A 8 1.06 21.46 32.99
N ILE A 9 1.06 22.22 31.92
CA ILE A 9 0.54 21.75 30.64
C ILE A 9 1.66 21.00 29.94
N SER A 10 2.15 19.96 30.59
CA SER A 10 2.90 18.92 29.96
C SER A 10 1.96 18.30 28.94
N SER A 11 2.15 18.64 27.67
CA SER A 11 1.45 18.01 26.56
C SER A 11 1.64 16.50 26.69
N MET A 12 0.64 15.80 27.13
CA MET A 12 0.57 14.35 26.97
C MET A 12 0.53 14.09 25.47
N VAL A 13 1.70 13.98 24.87
CA VAL A 13 1.84 13.45 23.51
C VAL A 13 1.52 11.97 23.65
N LEU A 14 0.26 11.63 23.44
CA LEU A 14 -0.14 10.23 23.33
C LEU A 14 0.57 9.67 22.09
N PRO A 15 1.31 8.56 22.22
CA PRO A 15 1.91 7.95 21.06
C PRO A 15 0.80 7.55 20.09
N ALA A 16 0.82 8.14 18.90
CA ALA A 16 -0.05 7.72 17.82
C ALA A 16 0.46 6.36 17.35
N HIS A 17 -0.30 5.31 17.62
CA HIS A 17 0.01 3.99 17.10
C HIS A 17 -0.42 3.93 15.63
N ALA A 18 0.54 4.08 14.73
CA ALA A 18 0.35 3.76 13.33
C ALA A 18 0.30 2.23 13.21
N GLY A 19 -0.77 1.67 12.62
CA GLY A 19 -0.90 0.25 12.38
C GLY A 19 0.02 -0.21 11.24
N ILE A 20 -0.58 -0.58 10.11
CA ILE A 20 0.18 -1.04 8.95
C ILE A 20 0.65 0.13 8.11
N VAL A 21 1.92 0.08 7.70
CA VAL A 21 2.53 1.05 6.81
C VAL A 21 2.98 0.33 5.54
N ILE A 22 2.62 0.89 4.39
CA ILE A 22 3.15 0.47 3.10
C ILE A 22 4.30 1.42 2.77
N TYR A 23 5.48 0.87 2.49
CA TYR A 23 6.60 1.69 2.10
C TYR A 23 6.44 2.16 0.64
N GLY A 24 6.29 3.47 0.48
CA GLY A 24 6.09 4.12 -0.80
C GLY A 24 4.66 4.66 -0.96
N THR A 25 4.54 5.71 -1.78
CA THR A 25 3.25 6.33 -2.09
C THR A 25 2.62 5.77 -3.36
N ARG A 26 3.41 5.06 -4.17
CA ARG A 26 3.00 4.43 -5.40
C ARG A 26 3.95 3.28 -5.71
N ILE A 27 3.49 2.36 -6.54
CA ILE A 27 4.29 1.25 -7.03
C ILE A 27 4.50 1.44 -8.52
N ILE A 28 5.73 1.31 -8.98
CA ILE A 28 6.07 1.27 -10.40
C ILE A 28 6.42 -0.18 -10.74
N TYR A 29 5.70 -0.75 -11.70
CA TYR A 29 5.97 -2.09 -12.22
C TYR A 29 6.53 -1.97 -13.63
N PRO A 30 7.86 -2.01 -13.82
CA PRO A 30 8.44 -2.06 -15.15
C PRO A 30 8.12 -3.39 -15.82
N ALA A 31 7.75 -3.34 -17.10
CA ALA A 31 7.32 -4.54 -17.83
C ALA A 31 8.40 -5.62 -17.93
N GLU A 32 9.68 -5.24 -17.87
CA GLU A 32 10.81 -6.16 -17.92
C GLU A 32 10.97 -6.98 -16.63
N HIS A 33 10.39 -6.53 -15.54
CA HIS A 33 10.53 -7.20 -14.24
C HIS A 33 9.56 -8.36 -14.15
N LYS A 34 10.07 -9.52 -13.75
CA LYS A 34 9.25 -10.71 -13.52
C LYS A 34 8.36 -10.55 -12.30
N GLU A 35 8.82 -9.76 -11.32
CA GLU A 35 8.13 -9.51 -10.06
C GLU A 35 8.59 -8.20 -9.46
N VAL A 36 7.73 -7.62 -8.61
CA VAL A 36 8.04 -6.44 -7.83
C VAL A 36 7.65 -6.73 -6.39
N MET A 37 8.49 -6.31 -5.45
CA MET A 37 8.25 -6.49 -4.02
C MET A 37 7.70 -5.22 -3.41
N VAL A 38 6.70 -5.37 -2.55
CA VAL A 38 6.16 -4.29 -1.74
C VAL A 38 6.44 -4.61 -0.28
N GLN A 39 7.07 -3.68 0.41
CA GLN A 39 7.36 -3.86 1.84
C GLN A 39 6.21 -3.33 2.67
N LEU A 40 5.67 -4.18 3.52
CA LEU A 40 4.70 -3.83 4.55
C LEU A 40 5.39 -3.88 5.91
N MET A 41 4.98 -3.00 6.80
CA MET A 41 5.48 -2.97 8.17
C MET A 41 4.32 -2.82 9.14
N ASN A 42 4.26 -3.69 10.13
CA ASN A 42 3.33 -3.57 11.23
C ASN A 42 4.02 -2.82 12.37
N GLN A 43 3.68 -1.55 12.53
CA GLN A 43 4.19 -0.71 13.61
C GLN A 43 3.34 -0.79 14.88
N GLY A 44 2.28 -1.57 14.85
CA GLY A 44 1.44 -1.81 16.01
C GLY A 44 2.06 -2.80 16.99
N ASN A 45 1.43 -2.91 18.15
CA ASN A 45 1.87 -3.82 19.22
C ASN A 45 1.17 -5.18 19.18
N ARG A 46 0.39 -5.44 18.13
CA ARG A 46 -0.35 -6.70 17.93
C ARG A 46 -0.15 -7.18 16.50
N SER A 47 -0.28 -8.49 16.30
CA SER A 47 -0.28 -9.05 14.97
C SER A 47 -1.53 -8.59 14.18
N SER A 48 -1.40 -8.45 12.87
CA SER A 48 -2.49 -8.10 11.98
C SER A 48 -2.60 -9.11 10.85
N LEU A 49 -3.82 -9.33 10.41
CA LEU A 49 -4.12 -10.12 9.23
C LEU A 49 -4.41 -9.15 8.08
N LEU A 50 -3.71 -9.32 6.96
CA LEU A 50 -3.71 -8.37 5.87
C LEU A 50 -4.07 -9.04 4.54
N PRO A 51 -5.37 -9.17 4.22
CA PRO A 51 -5.75 -9.49 2.85
C PRO A 51 -5.33 -8.36 1.91
N ALA A 52 -4.80 -8.72 0.75
CA ALA A 52 -4.39 -7.76 -0.26
C ALA A 52 -4.92 -8.18 -1.63
N TRP A 53 -5.27 -7.21 -2.44
CA TRP A 53 -5.73 -7.44 -3.81
C TRP A 53 -5.42 -6.24 -4.68
N ILE A 54 -5.43 -6.46 -5.99
CA ILE A 54 -5.24 -5.40 -6.98
C ILE A 54 -6.52 -5.23 -7.76
N ASP A 55 -6.96 -3.98 -7.94
CA ASP A 55 -8.11 -3.63 -8.76
C ASP A 55 -7.70 -2.72 -9.92
N ASP A 56 -8.58 -2.59 -10.89
CA ASP A 56 -8.39 -1.76 -12.08
C ASP A 56 -9.02 -0.38 -11.99
N GLY A 57 -9.49 0.01 -10.80
CA GLY A 57 -10.20 1.26 -10.57
C GLY A 57 -11.69 1.08 -10.35
N ASP A 58 -12.27 -0.04 -10.73
CA ASP A 58 -13.68 -0.35 -10.45
C ASP A 58 -13.82 -0.90 -9.03
N THR A 59 -14.30 -0.07 -8.13
CA THR A 59 -14.49 -0.43 -6.72
C THR A 59 -15.85 -1.06 -6.44
N SER A 60 -16.71 -1.22 -7.47
CA SER A 60 -18.04 -1.81 -7.33
C SER A 60 -18.01 -3.33 -7.17
N LEU A 61 -16.92 -3.98 -7.64
CA LEU A 61 -16.79 -5.42 -7.57
C LEU A 61 -16.15 -5.87 -6.26
N PRO A 62 -16.61 -6.98 -5.68
CA PRO A 62 -15.92 -7.58 -4.54
C PRO A 62 -14.56 -8.14 -4.99
N PRO A 63 -13.55 -8.22 -4.08
CA PRO A 63 -12.19 -8.61 -4.45
C PRO A 63 -12.10 -9.94 -5.20
N GLU A 64 -12.93 -10.92 -4.86
CA GLU A 64 -12.91 -12.24 -5.49
C GLU A 64 -13.41 -12.23 -6.94
N LYS A 65 -14.09 -11.18 -7.39
CA LYS A 65 -14.61 -11.04 -8.75
C LYS A 65 -13.75 -10.15 -9.64
N ILE A 66 -12.74 -9.51 -9.07
CA ILE A 66 -11.86 -8.62 -9.82
C ILE A 66 -10.89 -9.45 -10.65
N GLN A 67 -10.80 -9.15 -11.95
CA GLN A 67 -9.86 -9.77 -12.86
C GLN A 67 -8.81 -8.77 -13.30
N VAL A 68 -7.58 -8.97 -12.86
CA VAL A 68 -6.43 -8.18 -13.23
C VAL A 68 -5.25 -9.12 -13.54
N PRO A 69 -4.31 -8.71 -14.40
CA PRO A 69 -3.20 -9.59 -14.78
C PRO A 69 -2.07 -9.60 -13.75
N PHE A 70 -2.38 -9.55 -12.48
CA PHE A 70 -1.40 -9.56 -11.40
C PHE A 70 -1.73 -10.64 -10.38
N MET A 71 -0.69 -11.27 -9.86
CA MET A 71 -0.79 -12.22 -8.77
C MET A 71 -0.02 -11.69 -7.57
N LEU A 72 -0.64 -11.75 -6.39
CA LEU A 72 -0.02 -11.38 -5.12
C LEU A 72 0.39 -12.63 -4.35
N THR A 73 1.59 -12.61 -3.78
CA THR A 73 2.08 -13.68 -2.93
C THR A 73 2.74 -13.11 -1.68
N PRO A 74 2.23 -13.37 -0.49
CA PRO A 74 0.97 -14.07 -0.19
C PRO A 74 -0.25 -13.17 -0.44
N PRO A 75 -1.43 -13.73 -0.79
CA PRO A 75 -2.67 -12.93 -0.92
C PRO A 75 -3.21 -12.46 0.43
N VAL A 76 -2.89 -13.17 1.49
CA VAL A 76 -3.20 -12.78 2.87
C VAL A 76 -1.93 -12.92 3.68
N ALA A 77 -1.45 -11.80 4.20
CA ALA A 77 -0.27 -11.77 5.05
C ALA A 77 -0.68 -11.69 6.52
N LYS A 78 0.01 -12.44 7.37
CA LYS A 78 -0.10 -12.28 8.81
C LYS A 78 1.21 -11.70 9.31
N ILE A 79 1.17 -10.48 9.83
CA ILE A 79 2.38 -9.77 10.25
C ILE A 79 2.33 -9.57 11.75
N GLY A 80 3.34 -10.09 12.46
CA GLY A 80 3.49 -9.88 13.90
C GLY A 80 3.76 -8.43 14.27
N ALA A 81 3.60 -8.12 15.54
CA ALA A 81 3.87 -6.79 16.06
C ALA A 81 5.31 -6.36 15.73
N ASN A 82 5.50 -5.12 15.31
CA ASN A 82 6.80 -4.53 14.98
C ASN A 82 7.61 -5.36 13.97
N SER A 83 6.92 -6.06 13.08
CA SER A 83 7.52 -6.93 12.07
C SER A 83 7.16 -6.48 10.67
N GLY A 84 7.98 -6.85 9.70
CA GLY A 84 7.76 -6.56 8.30
C GLY A 84 7.42 -7.80 7.49
N GLN A 85 6.80 -7.59 6.34
CA GLN A 85 6.49 -8.63 5.38
C GLN A 85 6.58 -8.07 3.97
N GLN A 86 7.23 -8.78 3.09
CA GLN A 86 7.24 -8.46 1.67
C GLN A 86 6.09 -9.17 0.96
N VAL A 87 5.38 -8.41 0.13
CA VAL A 87 4.35 -8.95 -0.76
C VAL A 87 4.90 -8.88 -2.19
N LYS A 88 4.90 -9.99 -2.85
CA LYS A 88 5.37 -10.11 -4.23
C LYS A 88 4.20 -9.87 -5.19
N ILE A 89 4.41 -8.98 -6.16
CA ILE A 89 3.49 -8.76 -7.27
C ILE A 89 4.12 -9.34 -8.52
N LYS A 90 3.42 -10.23 -9.17
CA LYS A 90 3.87 -10.88 -10.40
C LYS A 90 2.88 -10.60 -11.52
N ILE A 91 3.38 -10.14 -12.67
CA ILE A 91 2.57 -9.97 -13.87
C ILE A 91 2.28 -11.33 -14.51
N MET A 92 1.04 -11.49 -14.97
CA MET A 92 0.60 -12.66 -15.71
C MET A 92 0.42 -12.31 -17.19
N PRO A 93 0.31 -13.30 -18.10
CA PRO A 93 0.05 -13.00 -19.50
C PRO A 93 -1.13 -12.07 -19.65
N ASN A 94 -0.99 -11.04 -20.49
CA ASN A 94 -1.94 -9.96 -20.57
C ASN A 94 -1.94 -9.32 -21.96
N LYS A 95 -2.97 -8.49 -22.19
CA LYS A 95 -3.13 -7.68 -23.41
C LYS A 95 -3.08 -6.19 -23.09
N LEU A 96 -2.33 -5.80 -22.07
CA LEU A 96 -2.18 -4.40 -21.71
C LEU A 96 -1.47 -3.62 -22.82
N PRO A 97 -1.81 -2.33 -23.00
CA PRO A 97 -1.15 -1.50 -24.01
C PRO A 97 0.37 -1.44 -23.78
N THR A 98 1.12 -1.43 -24.87
CA THR A 98 2.59 -1.32 -24.85
C THR A 98 3.09 0.09 -25.11
N ASN A 99 2.19 1.02 -25.46
CA ASN A 99 2.50 2.41 -25.81
C ASN A 99 2.11 3.41 -24.72
N LYS A 100 1.55 2.96 -23.62
CA LYS A 100 1.15 3.82 -22.51
C LYS A 100 1.15 3.03 -21.20
N GLU A 101 1.28 3.73 -20.09
CA GLU A 101 1.14 3.12 -18.76
C GLU A 101 -0.30 2.70 -18.49
N SER A 102 -0.46 1.62 -17.78
CA SER A 102 -1.75 1.18 -17.23
C SER A 102 -1.75 1.39 -15.72
N ILE A 103 -2.88 1.83 -15.18
CA ILE A 103 -3.01 2.16 -13.76
C ILE A 103 -3.89 1.13 -13.09
N PHE A 104 -3.37 0.59 -12.00
CA PHE A 104 -4.07 -0.33 -11.11
C PHE A 104 -3.94 0.19 -9.68
N TYR A 105 -4.55 -0.49 -8.75
CA TYR A 105 -4.54 -0.10 -7.34
C TYR A 105 -4.28 -1.31 -6.47
N LEU A 106 -3.27 -1.21 -5.62
CA LEU A 106 -3.03 -2.20 -4.58
C LEU A 106 -3.83 -1.82 -3.34
N ASN A 107 -4.63 -2.75 -2.87
CA ASN A 107 -5.42 -2.61 -1.65
C ASN A 107 -4.86 -3.53 -0.59
N VAL A 108 -4.67 -3.02 0.61
CA VAL A 108 -4.27 -3.80 1.78
C VAL A 108 -5.27 -3.49 2.89
N LEU A 109 -5.96 -4.52 3.33
CA LEU A 109 -6.93 -4.41 4.42
C LEU A 109 -6.26 -4.82 5.71
N ASP A 110 -6.30 -3.94 6.70
CA ASP A 110 -5.76 -4.22 8.04
C ASP A 110 -6.90 -4.67 8.95
N ILE A 111 -6.90 -5.96 9.28
CA ILE A 111 -7.87 -6.55 10.19
C ILE A 111 -7.14 -6.79 11.52
N PRO A 112 -7.40 -5.97 12.55
CA PRO A 112 -6.79 -6.18 13.85
C PRO A 112 -7.34 -7.45 14.51
N PRO A 113 -6.54 -8.16 15.31
CA PRO A 113 -7.01 -9.36 16.01
C PRO A 113 -8.03 -8.99 17.08
N ASN A 114 -8.91 -9.92 17.40
CA ASN A 114 -9.78 -9.80 18.56
C ASN A 114 -8.93 -9.80 19.83
N SER A 115 -9.08 -8.79 20.67
CA SER A 115 -8.55 -8.88 22.02
C SER A 115 -9.48 -9.77 22.87
N PRO A 116 -8.94 -10.56 23.81
CA PRO A 116 -9.78 -11.36 24.72
C PRO A 116 -10.79 -10.53 25.50
N GLU A 117 -10.47 -9.27 25.76
CA GLU A 117 -11.35 -8.31 26.42
C GLU A 117 -12.57 -7.90 25.60
N GLN A 118 -12.50 -8.11 24.27
CA GLN A 118 -13.56 -7.76 23.34
C GLN A 118 -14.45 -8.96 22.96
N GLU A 119 -14.05 -10.17 23.33
CA GLU A 119 -14.87 -11.36 23.10
C GLU A 119 -16.17 -11.27 23.90
N GLY A 120 -17.29 -11.37 23.18
CA GLY A 120 -18.63 -11.27 23.77
C GLY A 120 -19.14 -9.86 23.99
N LYS A 121 -18.38 -8.83 23.65
CA LYS A 121 -18.84 -7.44 23.66
C LYS A 121 -19.02 -6.96 22.22
N ASN A 122 -20.03 -6.10 21.96
CA ASN A 122 -20.23 -5.44 20.68
C ASN A 122 -19.13 -4.39 20.47
N ALA A 123 -17.88 -4.83 20.39
CA ALA A 123 -16.77 -3.95 20.09
C ALA A 123 -16.77 -3.62 18.60
N LEU A 124 -16.76 -2.35 18.27
CA LEU A 124 -16.60 -1.88 16.91
C LEU A 124 -15.18 -2.20 16.45
N LYS A 125 -15.08 -3.15 15.52
CA LYS A 125 -13.82 -3.43 14.84
C LYS A 125 -13.73 -2.56 13.62
N PHE A 126 -12.72 -1.70 13.61
CA PHE A 126 -12.42 -0.90 12.44
C PHE A 126 -11.34 -1.60 11.63
N ALA A 127 -11.73 -2.12 10.46
CA ALA A 127 -10.78 -2.51 9.46
C ALA A 127 -10.38 -1.27 8.67
N MET A 128 -9.06 -1.04 8.53
CA MET A 128 -8.55 0.07 7.75
C MET A 128 -8.03 -0.44 6.42
N GLN A 129 -8.43 0.23 5.34
CA GLN A 129 -7.99 -0.11 4.00
C GLN A 129 -7.02 0.95 3.50
N ASN A 130 -5.83 0.49 3.11
CA ASN A 130 -4.84 1.31 2.42
C ASN A 130 -4.91 0.99 0.93
N ARG A 131 -4.96 2.02 0.12
CA ARG A 131 -5.06 1.87 -1.34
C ARG A 131 -4.04 2.78 -2.00
N ILE A 132 -3.10 2.20 -2.75
CA ILE A 132 -2.06 2.93 -3.45
C ILE A 132 -2.07 2.59 -4.95
N LYS A 133 -1.61 3.53 -5.77
CA LYS A 133 -1.56 3.35 -7.21
C LYS A 133 -0.42 2.43 -7.61
N LEU A 134 -0.69 1.56 -8.58
CA LEU A 134 0.27 0.69 -9.23
C LEU A 134 0.31 1.07 -10.71
N PHE A 135 1.48 1.49 -11.18
CA PHE A 135 1.69 1.86 -12.59
C PHE A 135 2.42 0.73 -13.29
N TYR A 136 1.76 0.09 -14.24
CA TYR A 136 2.41 -0.84 -15.13
C TYR A 136 3.05 -0.07 -16.28
N ARG A 137 4.36 -0.10 -16.33
CA ARG A 137 5.15 0.71 -17.27
C ARG A 137 5.77 -0.15 -18.34
N PRO A 138 5.28 -0.09 -19.60
CA PRO A 138 5.93 -0.79 -20.71
C PRO A 138 7.36 -0.29 -20.96
N ALA A 139 8.22 -1.20 -21.41
CA ALA A 139 9.66 -0.93 -21.59
C ALA A 139 9.94 0.29 -22.46
N GLY A 140 9.20 0.47 -23.56
CA GLY A 140 9.38 1.58 -24.49
C GLY A 140 9.12 2.96 -23.89
N ILE A 141 8.20 3.07 -22.95
CA ILE A 141 7.81 4.35 -22.34
C ILE A 141 8.87 4.85 -21.38
N ALA A 142 9.52 3.97 -20.62
CA ALA A 142 10.57 4.38 -19.67
C ALA A 142 11.75 5.05 -20.37
N ALA A 143 12.15 4.56 -21.54
CA ALA A 143 13.21 5.15 -22.34
C ALA A 143 12.77 6.48 -22.98
N VAL A 144 11.53 6.53 -23.48
CA VAL A 144 10.98 7.72 -24.13
C VAL A 144 10.83 8.86 -23.13
N ASN A 145 10.40 8.59 -21.90
CA ASN A 145 10.22 9.61 -20.89
C ASN A 145 11.53 10.36 -20.57
N LYS A 146 12.63 9.66 -20.47
CA LYS A 146 13.93 10.28 -20.24
C LYS A 146 14.36 11.16 -21.41
N ALA A 147 14.18 10.69 -22.63
CA ALA A 147 14.53 11.45 -23.81
C ALA A 147 13.60 12.65 -24.00
N THR A 148 12.29 12.48 -23.78
CA THR A 148 11.31 13.55 -23.88
C THR A 148 11.55 14.63 -22.82
N PHE A 149 11.89 14.24 -21.61
CA PHE A 149 12.20 15.18 -20.54
C PHE A 149 13.45 16.03 -20.88
N LYS A 150 14.49 15.42 -21.43
CA LYS A 150 15.68 16.14 -21.88
C LYS A 150 15.34 17.12 -22.99
N LYS A 151 14.51 16.76 -23.96
CA LYS A 151 14.07 17.65 -25.03
C LYS A 151 13.28 18.83 -24.49
N LEU A 152 12.42 18.62 -23.51
CA LEU A 152 11.66 19.71 -22.88
C LEU A 152 12.55 20.68 -22.14
N LEU A 153 13.60 20.21 -21.48
CA LEU A 153 14.58 21.06 -20.79
C LEU A 153 15.41 21.89 -21.79
N VAL A 154 15.77 21.33 -22.95
CA VAL A 154 16.55 22.03 -23.98
C VAL A 154 15.70 23.06 -24.70
N ASN A 155 14.42 22.83 -24.93
CA ASN A 155 13.53 23.75 -25.63
C ASN A 155 13.04 24.94 -24.78
N ARG A 156 13.41 25.00 -23.49
CA ARG A 156 13.07 26.11 -22.60
C ARG A 156 14.16 27.15 -22.44
N SER A 157 15.28 26.96 -23.09
CA SER A 157 16.36 27.94 -23.08
C SER A 157 16.12 29.05 -24.12
#